data_9709723dd696fc5e07da69ecedf57db5
#
_entry.id   9709723dd696fc5e07da69ecedf57db5
#
_cell.length_a   1.000
_cell.length_b   1.000
_cell.length_c   1.000
_cell.angle_alpha   90.00
_cell.angle_beta   90.00
_cell.angle_gamma   90.00
#
_symmetry.space_group_name_H-M   'P 1'
#
loop_
_entity.id
_entity.type
_entity.pdbx_description
1 polymer ?
#
loop_
_entity_poly.entity_id
_entity_poly.type
_entity_poly.pdbx_seq_one_letter_code
_entity_poly.pdbx_strand_id
1 'polypeptide(L)'
;MKRASALALLAAASLAPRAAPAQTAKIRIGAPASDTFAIAFFAADGGFYSRAGLDVSVTVFPGSGPVTAAVAGGALDVGLTDLVQLANAFNRGVPLAAISGGGLYTSADSTTELCVGKNSTIRAAKDFEGQTIGVITLASLRAVALRAWLTQHGADTQKIKLVEMPFAEMAPAIARGTVAGAYLAEPVMSQVLPELRIVGSPYDAIAGHFLISLWFSNNDWIANNRDTAHKHVRAIGDAAKWANTHRDLTLPMLVKYAKLDPDKTAGMRRARYETSLDPRLLQPVLDIAATYHAIEKPVAAASVIAKF
;
A
#
# COMPACT_ATOMS: atom_id res chain seq x y z
N MET A 1 50.50 48.19 60.53
CA MET A 1 49.06 48.35 60.33
C MET A 1 48.82 48.51 58.81
N LYS A 2 48.48 47.46 58.06
CA LYS A 2 48.01 47.57 56.68
C LYS A 2 46.96 46.49 56.50
N ARG A 3 45.72 46.93 56.28
CA ARG A 3 44.56 46.06 56.00
C ARG A 3 44.56 45.63 54.53
N ALA A 4 44.59 44.33 54.29
CA ALA A 4 44.44 43.73 52.98
C ALA A 4 42.94 43.37 52.82
N SER A 5 42.23 44.01 51.85
CA SER A 5 40.87 43.70 51.47
C SER A 5 40.92 42.58 50.41
N ALA A 6 40.33 41.43 50.74
CA ALA A 6 40.14 40.35 49.77
C ALA A 6 38.82 40.58 49.01
N LEU A 7 38.91 40.84 47.72
CA LEU A 7 37.75 40.80 46.80
C LEU A 7 37.42 39.34 46.45
N ALA A 8 36.24 38.86 46.86
CA ALA A 8 35.69 37.61 46.43
C ALA A 8 34.94 37.82 45.06
N LEU A 9 35.49 37.28 43.97
CA LEU A 9 34.78 37.19 42.70
C LEU A 9 33.79 36.00 42.77
N LEU A 10 32.50 36.32 42.84
CA LEU A 10 31.45 35.33 42.59
C LEU A 10 31.35 35.04 41.07
N ALA A 11 31.82 33.88 40.66
CA ALA A 11 31.59 33.36 39.33
C ALA A 11 30.13 32.84 39.23
N ALA A 12 29.22 33.63 38.63
CA ALA A 12 27.89 33.18 38.28
C ALA A 12 27.97 32.20 37.09
N ALA A 13 28.00 30.89 37.40
CA ALA A 13 27.86 29.85 36.40
C ALA A 13 26.45 29.91 35.82
N SER A 14 26.30 30.42 34.58
CA SER A 14 25.04 30.42 33.82
C SER A 14 24.68 28.95 33.52
N LEU A 15 23.70 28.43 34.25
CA LEU A 15 22.98 27.20 33.93
C LEU A 15 22.15 27.45 32.67
N ALA A 16 22.73 27.30 31.48
CA ALA A 16 21.96 27.19 30.24
C ALA A 16 21.07 25.94 30.35
N PRO A 17 19.78 26.05 30.14
CA PRO A 17 18.92 24.86 30.13
C PRO A 17 19.41 23.94 29.01
N ARG A 18 19.93 22.76 29.39
CA ARG A 18 20.17 21.69 28.44
C ARG A 18 18.80 21.34 27.84
N ALA A 19 18.61 21.60 26.55
CA ALA A 19 17.46 21.08 25.82
C ALA A 19 17.45 19.55 26.04
N ALA A 20 16.42 19.05 26.70
CA ALA A 20 16.19 17.63 26.81
C ALA A 20 16.18 17.04 25.39
N PRO A 21 16.83 15.89 25.13
CA PRO A 21 16.75 15.27 23.82
C PRO A 21 15.28 15.08 23.47
N ALA A 22 14.83 15.64 22.34
CA ALA A 22 13.47 15.51 21.89
C ALA A 22 13.15 14.01 21.82
N GLN A 23 12.19 13.56 22.61
CA GLN A 23 11.79 12.16 22.65
C GLN A 23 11.34 11.76 21.26
N THR A 24 12.03 10.80 20.63
CA THR A 24 11.72 10.31 19.30
C THR A 24 10.31 9.71 19.31
N ALA A 25 9.42 10.26 18.49
CA ALA A 25 8.05 9.77 18.44
C ALA A 25 8.01 8.36 17.84
N LYS A 26 7.35 7.43 18.53
CA LYS A 26 7.17 6.05 18.08
C LYS A 26 5.93 5.93 17.22
N ILE A 27 6.05 5.20 16.10
CA ILE A 27 4.93 4.91 15.19
C ILE A 27 4.93 3.42 14.86
N ARG A 28 3.80 2.76 15.06
CA ARG A 28 3.54 1.37 14.66
C ARG A 28 2.88 1.39 13.29
N ILE A 29 3.54 0.82 12.30
CA ILE A 29 3.08 0.81 10.90
C ILE A 29 2.75 -0.61 10.47
N GLY A 30 1.66 -0.78 9.69
CA GLY A 30 1.33 -2.03 9.00
C GLY A 30 1.31 -1.86 7.48
N ALA A 31 1.87 -2.85 6.78
CA ALA A 31 1.83 -2.88 5.31
C ALA A 31 1.86 -4.31 4.76
N PRO A 32 1.17 -4.61 3.64
CA PRO A 32 1.39 -5.83 2.88
C PRO A 32 2.75 -5.86 2.19
N ALA A 33 3.37 -7.05 2.08
CA ALA A 33 4.66 -7.22 1.41
C ALA A 33 4.49 -7.43 -0.11
N SER A 34 3.87 -6.47 -0.80
CA SER A 34 3.84 -6.41 -2.26
C SER A 34 4.41 -5.08 -2.76
N ASP A 35 4.88 -5.02 -4.00
CA ASP A 35 5.63 -3.87 -4.49
C ASP A 35 4.82 -2.55 -4.38
N THR A 36 3.51 -2.57 -4.64
CA THR A 36 2.63 -1.39 -4.52
C THR A 36 2.44 -0.87 -3.08
N PHE A 37 2.86 -1.65 -2.07
CA PHE A 37 2.82 -1.28 -0.64
C PHE A 37 4.23 -1.18 -0.03
N ALA A 38 5.28 -1.45 -0.82
CA ALA A 38 6.65 -1.59 -0.31
C ALA A 38 7.29 -0.28 0.16
N ILE A 39 6.69 0.86 -0.15
CA ILE A 39 7.18 2.18 0.30
C ILE A 39 7.34 2.26 1.83
N ALA A 40 6.57 1.50 2.61
CA ALA A 40 6.73 1.40 4.06
C ALA A 40 8.10 0.85 4.45
N PHE A 41 8.53 -0.20 3.76
CA PHE A 41 9.81 -0.86 4.01
C PHE A 41 10.98 -0.02 3.49
N PHE A 42 10.82 0.64 2.35
CA PHE A 42 11.84 1.52 1.77
C PHE A 42 12.08 2.75 2.66
N ALA A 43 11.02 3.31 3.23
CA ALA A 43 11.14 4.43 4.15
C ALA A 43 11.84 4.03 5.45
N ALA A 44 11.59 2.82 5.96
CA ALA A 44 12.22 2.30 7.17
C ALA A 44 13.70 1.95 6.92
N ASP A 45 13.99 1.03 5.99
CA ASP A 45 15.35 0.55 5.73
C ASP A 45 16.25 1.63 5.09
N GLY A 46 15.67 2.54 4.29
CA GLY A 46 16.36 3.69 3.71
C GLY A 46 16.63 4.83 4.70
N GLY A 47 16.23 4.69 5.96
CA GLY A 47 16.49 5.65 7.02
C GLY A 47 15.71 6.97 6.92
N PHE A 48 14.63 7.04 6.13
CA PHE A 48 13.85 8.26 5.96
C PHE A 48 13.11 8.64 7.24
N TYR A 49 12.63 7.68 8.00
CA TYR A 49 11.99 7.92 9.29
C TYR A 49 12.97 8.41 10.35
N SER A 50 14.14 7.79 10.46
CA SER A 50 15.15 8.20 11.44
C SER A 50 15.65 9.62 11.17
N ARG A 51 15.85 10.00 9.90
CA ARG A 51 16.19 11.39 9.51
C ARG A 51 15.08 12.39 9.83
N ALA A 52 13.82 11.94 9.86
CA ALA A 52 12.67 12.77 10.27
C ALA A 52 12.48 12.81 11.80
N GLY A 53 13.33 12.15 12.59
CA GLY A 53 13.23 12.07 14.05
C GLY A 53 12.07 11.16 14.50
N LEU A 54 11.78 10.10 13.73
CA LEU A 54 10.73 9.11 14.03
C LEU A 54 11.35 7.74 14.31
N ASP A 55 10.89 7.09 15.37
CA ASP A 55 11.16 5.69 15.69
C ASP A 55 10.01 4.84 15.17
N VAL A 56 10.25 4.07 14.12
CA VAL A 56 9.19 3.35 13.39
C VAL A 56 9.40 1.85 13.43
N SER A 57 8.36 1.11 13.79
CA SER A 57 8.28 -0.33 13.61
C SER A 57 7.30 -0.66 12.47
N VAL A 58 7.75 -1.45 11.48
CA VAL A 58 6.90 -1.88 10.36
C VAL A 58 6.59 -3.37 10.50
N THR A 59 5.30 -3.70 10.55
CA THR A 59 4.81 -5.08 10.61
C THR A 59 4.23 -5.48 9.24
N VAL A 60 4.63 -6.65 8.75
CA VAL A 60 4.11 -7.23 7.52
C VAL A 60 2.76 -7.88 7.77
N PHE A 61 1.79 -7.60 6.91
CA PHE A 61 0.45 -8.16 6.94
C PHE A 61 0.15 -8.94 5.64
N PRO A 62 -0.76 -9.92 5.67
CA PRO A 62 -1.10 -10.70 4.48
C PRO A 62 -1.89 -9.90 3.43
N GLY A 63 -2.47 -8.75 3.79
CA GLY A 63 -3.26 -7.91 2.90
C GLY A 63 -3.72 -6.61 3.57
N SER A 64 -4.36 -5.73 2.82
CA SER A 64 -4.83 -4.41 3.27
C SER A 64 -5.98 -4.47 4.28
N GLY A 65 -6.87 -5.46 4.20
CA GLY A 65 -7.99 -5.61 5.15
C GLY A 65 -7.53 -5.77 6.60
N PRO A 66 -6.66 -6.73 6.93
CA PRO A 66 -6.08 -6.87 8.28
C PRO A 66 -5.34 -5.62 8.77
N VAL A 67 -4.65 -4.88 7.89
CA VAL A 67 -4.02 -3.58 8.25
C VAL A 67 -5.09 -2.58 8.65
N THR A 68 -6.17 -2.47 7.85
CA THR A 68 -7.27 -1.53 8.13
C THR A 68 -7.92 -1.84 9.48
N ALA A 69 -8.16 -3.11 9.79
CA ALA A 69 -8.71 -3.54 11.09
C ALA A 69 -7.76 -3.22 12.25
N ALA A 70 -6.45 -3.42 12.08
CA ALA A 70 -5.46 -3.15 13.12
C ALA A 70 -5.31 -1.65 13.45
N VAL A 71 -5.40 -0.76 12.44
CA VAL A 71 -5.42 0.70 12.65
C VAL A 71 -6.73 1.14 13.30
N ALA A 72 -7.87 0.61 12.84
CA ALA A 72 -9.18 0.90 13.43
C ALA A 72 -9.25 0.50 14.91
N GLY A 73 -8.65 -0.64 15.28
CA GLY A 73 -8.58 -1.14 16.65
C GLY A 73 -7.45 -0.55 17.50
N GLY A 74 -6.62 0.37 16.97
CA GLY A 74 -5.52 1.00 17.72
C GLY A 74 -4.29 0.11 17.94
N ALA A 75 -4.22 -1.08 17.34
CA ALA A 75 -3.03 -1.91 17.36
C ALA A 75 -1.88 -1.32 16.52
N LEU A 76 -2.22 -0.55 15.49
CA LEU A 76 -1.31 0.23 14.67
C LEU A 76 -1.71 1.71 14.71
N ASP A 77 -0.73 2.57 14.51
CA ASP A 77 -0.91 4.02 14.44
C ASP A 77 -1.20 4.47 12.99
N VAL A 78 -0.48 3.90 12.04
CA VAL A 78 -0.56 4.20 10.61
C VAL A 78 -0.54 2.91 9.81
N GLY A 79 -1.23 2.87 8.68
CA GLY A 79 -1.24 1.72 7.79
C GLY A 79 -1.20 2.09 6.32
N LEU A 80 -0.86 1.11 5.48
CA LEU A 80 -1.08 1.15 4.04
C LEU A 80 -2.25 0.23 3.69
N THR A 81 -3.25 0.79 3.00
CA THR A 81 -4.44 0.06 2.54
C THR A 81 -4.80 0.44 1.11
N ASP A 82 -5.75 -0.26 0.50
CA ASP A 82 -6.39 0.19 -0.73
C ASP A 82 -7.66 1.03 -0.43
N LEU A 83 -8.06 1.83 -1.41
CA LEU A 83 -9.15 2.79 -1.24
C LEU A 83 -10.52 2.11 -1.03
N VAL A 84 -10.73 0.89 -1.54
CA VAL A 84 -11.99 0.15 -1.32
C VAL A 84 -12.13 -0.24 0.15
N GLN A 85 -11.04 -0.68 0.79
CA GLN A 85 -11.02 -0.99 2.22
C GLN A 85 -11.29 0.26 3.07
N LEU A 86 -10.65 1.39 2.73
CA LEU A 86 -10.88 2.64 3.45
C LEU A 86 -12.32 3.14 3.29
N ALA A 87 -12.88 3.08 2.07
CA ALA A 87 -14.26 3.49 1.79
C ALA A 87 -15.28 2.61 2.51
N ASN A 88 -15.03 1.31 2.62
CA ASN A 88 -15.88 0.39 3.39
C ASN A 88 -15.82 0.72 4.90
N ALA A 89 -14.66 1.05 5.44
CA ALA A 89 -14.54 1.51 6.83
C ALA A 89 -15.30 2.83 7.04
N PHE A 90 -15.16 3.78 6.11
CA PHE A 90 -15.88 5.06 6.13
C PHE A 90 -17.40 4.86 6.09
N ASN A 91 -17.93 4.01 5.21
CA ASN A 91 -19.36 3.71 5.11
C ASN A 91 -19.93 3.09 6.40
N ARG A 92 -19.11 2.40 7.17
CA ARG A 92 -19.46 1.84 8.49
C ARG A 92 -19.26 2.81 9.64
N GLY A 93 -18.89 4.07 9.37
CA GLY A 93 -18.66 5.10 10.39
C GLY A 93 -17.36 4.93 11.17
N VAL A 94 -16.41 4.11 10.70
CA VAL A 94 -15.10 3.96 11.34
C VAL A 94 -14.28 5.23 11.07
N PRO A 95 -13.71 5.91 12.09
CA PRO A 95 -13.08 7.21 11.95
C PRO A 95 -11.66 7.12 11.38
N LEU A 96 -11.54 6.66 10.14
CA LEU A 96 -10.27 6.53 9.42
C LEU A 96 -10.20 7.54 8.28
N ALA A 97 -9.00 8.07 8.02
CA ALA A 97 -8.77 8.99 6.90
C ALA A 97 -7.42 8.75 6.23
N ALA A 98 -7.36 9.02 4.92
CA ALA A 98 -6.14 9.02 4.14
C ALA A 98 -5.27 10.21 4.50
N ILE A 99 -3.97 9.98 4.70
CA ILE A 99 -2.97 11.02 5.06
C ILE A 99 -1.91 11.23 3.97
N SER A 100 -1.72 10.28 3.05
CA SER A 100 -0.83 10.39 1.90
C SER A 100 -1.16 9.32 0.86
N GLY A 101 -0.85 9.56 -0.40
CA GLY A 101 -0.83 8.53 -1.43
C GLY A 101 0.28 7.50 -1.18
N GLY A 102 0.26 6.42 -1.95
CA GLY A 102 1.21 5.31 -1.86
C GLY A 102 1.58 4.79 -3.25
N GLY A 103 1.26 3.54 -3.58
CA GLY A 103 1.51 2.95 -4.90
C GLY A 103 0.57 3.51 -5.96
N LEU A 104 1.14 3.94 -7.08
CA LEU A 104 0.43 4.48 -8.24
C LEU A 104 0.30 3.38 -9.31
N TYR A 105 -0.88 3.21 -9.88
CA TYR A 105 -1.08 2.49 -11.12
C TYR A 105 -0.84 3.39 -12.33
N THR A 106 -0.18 2.83 -13.33
CA THR A 106 -0.15 3.38 -14.70
C THR A 106 -0.28 2.23 -15.68
N SER A 107 -1.07 2.38 -16.73
CA SER A 107 -1.25 1.34 -17.76
C SER A 107 0.07 0.92 -18.42
N ALA A 108 1.03 1.85 -18.52
CA ALA A 108 2.34 1.59 -19.12
C ALA A 108 3.24 0.68 -18.27
N ASP A 109 3.09 0.71 -16.93
CA ASP A 109 3.96 0.00 -15.97
C ASP A 109 3.12 -0.87 -15.01
N SER A 110 2.13 -1.61 -15.54
CA SER A 110 1.29 -2.46 -14.69
C SER A 110 2.10 -3.51 -13.95
N THR A 111 1.93 -3.56 -12.64
CA THR A 111 2.57 -4.55 -11.73
C THR A 111 1.61 -5.63 -11.27
N THR A 112 0.40 -5.70 -11.87
CA THR A 112 -0.66 -6.63 -11.46
C THR A 112 -1.43 -7.08 -12.69
N GLU A 113 -1.44 -8.38 -13.01
CA GLU A 113 -1.98 -8.92 -14.24
C GLU A 113 -2.87 -10.15 -14.00
N LEU A 114 -3.89 -10.32 -14.85
CA LEU A 114 -4.65 -11.56 -14.93
C LEU A 114 -3.86 -12.58 -15.74
N CYS A 115 -3.48 -13.68 -15.07
CA CYS A 115 -2.64 -14.72 -15.64
C CYS A 115 -3.39 -16.06 -15.71
N VAL A 116 -3.04 -16.85 -16.71
CA VAL A 116 -3.48 -18.25 -16.91
C VAL A 116 -2.26 -19.13 -17.11
N GLY A 117 -2.41 -20.45 -17.04
CA GLY A 117 -1.36 -21.39 -17.39
C GLY A 117 -0.86 -21.17 -18.83
N LYS A 118 0.44 -21.37 -19.08
CA LYS A 118 1.08 -21.12 -20.37
C LYS A 118 0.36 -21.82 -21.54
N ASN A 119 -0.13 -23.04 -21.31
CA ASN A 119 -0.82 -23.87 -22.30
C ASN A 119 -2.36 -23.75 -22.21
N SER A 120 -2.90 -22.85 -21.39
CA SER A 120 -4.33 -22.63 -21.25
C SER A 120 -4.97 -22.23 -22.59
N THR A 121 -6.17 -22.72 -22.86
CA THR A 121 -6.99 -22.34 -24.03
C THR A 121 -7.65 -20.97 -23.87
N ILE A 122 -7.73 -20.42 -22.65
CA ILE A 122 -8.32 -19.12 -22.37
C ILE A 122 -7.50 -18.02 -23.07
N ARG A 123 -8.15 -17.20 -23.91
CA ARG A 123 -7.52 -16.10 -24.65
C ARG A 123 -8.18 -14.76 -24.38
N ALA A 124 -9.46 -14.76 -23.99
CA ALA A 124 -10.27 -13.58 -23.80
C ALA A 124 -11.10 -13.67 -22.51
N ALA A 125 -11.69 -12.55 -22.09
CA ALA A 125 -12.52 -12.48 -20.88
C ALA A 125 -13.68 -13.48 -20.90
N LYS A 126 -14.35 -13.66 -22.05
CA LYS A 126 -15.47 -14.60 -22.20
C LYS A 126 -15.10 -16.06 -21.93
N ASP A 127 -13.85 -16.44 -22.17
CA ASP A 127 -13.38 -17.81 -21.94
C ASP A 127 -13.35 -18.18 -20.45
N PHE A 128 -13.47 -17.20 -19.56
CA PHE A 128 -13.60 -17.43 -18.12
C PHE A 128 -15.02 -17.78 -17.67
N GLU A 129 -16.05 -17.68 -18.53
CA GLU A 129 -17.41 -18.09 -18.17
C GLU A 129 -17.46 -19.58 -17.79
N GLY A 130 -18.07 -19.90 -16.67
CA GLY A 130 -18.07 -21.22 -16.06
C GLY A 130 -16.80 -21.58 -15.30
N GLN A 131 -15.80 -20.70 -15.27
CA GLN A 131 -14.49 -20.96 -14.66
C GLN A 131 -14.36 -20.31 -13.27
N THR A 132 -13.31 -20.73 -12.54
CA THR A 132 -12.92 -20.14 -11.26
C THR A 132 -11.62 -19.33 -11.44
N ILE A 133 -11.55 -18.13 -10.86
CA ILE A 133 -10.35 -17.26 -10.85
C ILE A 133 -9.91 -17.03 -9.41
N GLY A 134 -8.61 -17.20 -9.15
CA GLY A 134 -7.98 -16.91 -7.87
C GLY A 134 -7.75 -15.41 -7.66
N VAL A 135 -8.12 -14.89 -6.50
CA VAL A 135 -7.87 -13.52 -6.05
C VAL A 135 -7.37 -13.51 -4.60
N ILE A 136 -6.63 -12.47 -4.20
CA ILE A 136 -6.11 -12.39 -2.83
C ILE A 136 -7.22 -12.12 -1.80
N THR A 137 -8.23 -11.34 -2.17
CA THR A 137 -9.37 -10.97 -1.30
C THR A 137 -10.54 -10.54 -2.18
N LEU A 138 -11.75 -11.01 -1.86
CA LEU A 138 -12.98 -10.67 -2.62
C LEU A 138 -13.43 -9.23 -2.41
N ALA A 139 -13.26 -8.69 -1.19
CA ALA A 139 -13.61 -7.32 -0.86
C ALA A 139 -12.39 -6.39 -1.03
N SER A 140 -11.85 -6.27 -2.25
CA SER A 140 -10.65 -5.48 -2.54
C SER A 140 -10.73 -4.76 -3.88
N LEU A 141 -9.91 -3.74 -4.03
CA LEU A 141 -9.70 -3.04 -5.30
C LEU A 141 -9.40 -4.01 -6.46
N ARG A 142 -8.59 -5.06 -6.22
CA ARG A 142 -8.26 -6.06 -7.26
C ARG A 142 -9.48 -6.82 -7.75
N ALA A 143 -10.32 -7.29 -6.84
CA ALA A 143 -11.52 -8.05 -7.20
C ALA A 143 -12.52 -7.17 -7.96
N VAL A 144 -12.66 -5.90 -7.58
CA VAL A 144 -13.50 -4.93 -8.30
C VAL A 144 -12.99 -4.70 -9.71
N ALA A 145 -11.70 -4.42 -9.86
CA ALA A 145 -11.06 -4.20 -11.16
C ALA A 145 -11.21 -5.42 -12.07
N LEU A 146 -11.03 -6.62 -11.52
CA LEU A 146 -11.19 -7.87 -12.27
C LEU A 146 -12.63 -8.03 -12.78
N ARG A 147 -13.64 -7.81 -11.94
CA ARG A 147 -15.05 -7.86 -12.36
C ARG A 147 -15.35 -6.82 -13.43
N ALA A 148 -14.89 -5.60 -13.25
CA ALA A 148 -15.05 -4.52 -14.20
C ALA A 148 -14.42 -4.86 -15.56
N TRP A 149 -13.19 -5.33 -15.57
CA TRP A 149 -12.46 -5.70 -16.78
C TRP A 149 -13.16 -6.84 -17.52
N LEU A 150 -13.56 -7.89 -16.81
CA LEU A 150 -14.29 -9.02 -17.39
C LEU A 150 -15.60 -8.55 -18.05
N THR A 151 -16.38 -7.71 -17.37
CA THR A 151 -17.62 -7.14 -17.90
C THR A 151 -17.38 -6.27 -19.12
N GLN A 152 -16.41 -5.35 -19.08
CA GLN A 152 -16.08 -4.45 -20.19
C GLN A 152 -15.59 -5.22 -21.43
N HIS A 153 -14.99 -6.41 -21.23
CA HIS A 153 -14.57 -7.30 -22.31
C HIS A 153 -15.62 -8.36 -22.65
N GLY A 154 -16.88 -8.14 -22.24
CA GLY A 154 -18.05 -8.88 -22.70
C GLY A 154 -18.30 -10.22 -22.02
N ALA A 155 -17.63 -10.51 -20.88
CA ALA A 155 -17.92 -11.72 -20.10
C ALA A 155 -19.12 -11.50 -19.15
N ASP A 156 -19.94 -12.53 -18.98
CA ASP A 156 -20.97 -12.59 -17.95
C ASP A 156 -20.32 -12.98 -16.61
N THR A 157 -20.07 -12.00 -15.76
CA THR A 157 -19.40 -12.20 -14.47
C THR A 157 -20.22 -13.01 -13.46
N GLN A 158 -21.54 -13.19 -13.69
CA GLN A 158 -22.36 -14.07 -12.86
C GLN A 158 -22.02 -15.55 -13.07
N LYS A 159 -21.44 -15.88 -14.21
CA LYS A 159 -20.96 -17.24 -14.53
C LYS A 159 -19.52 -17.50 -14.07
N ILE A 160 -18.83 -16.51 -13.51
CA ILE A 160 -17.42 -16.60 -13.12
C ILE A 160 -17.32 -16.64 -11.60
N LYS A 161 -16.67 -17.68 -11.06
CA LYS A 161 -16.44 -17.80 -9.63
C LYS A 161 -15.10 -17.16 -9.26
N LEU A 162 -15.09 -16.22 -8.31
CA LEU A 162 -13.88 -15.75 -7.66
C LEU A 162 -13.66 -16.51 -6.37
N VAL A 163 -12.41 -16.91 -6.09
CA VAL A 163 -12.02 -17.61 -4.86
C VAL A 163 -10.82 -16.92 -4.22
N GLU A 164 -10.89 -16.71 -2.90
CA GLU A 164 -9.76 -16.16 -2.14
C GLU A 164 -8.68 -17.20 -1.94
N MET A 165 -7.44 -16.82 -2.22
CA MET A 165 -6.26 -17.62 -1.92
C MET A 165 -5.00 -16.75 -1.81
N PRO A 166 -4.01 -17.17 -0.99
CA PRO A 166 -2.71 -16.51 -0.93
C PRO A 166 -1.99 -16.50 -2.27
N PHE A 167 -1.23 -15.46 -2.57
CA PHE A 167 -0.45 -15.37 -3.82
C PHE A 167 0.43 -16.59 -4.07
N ALA A 168 1.08 -17.13 -3.03
CA ALA A 168 1.95 -18.30 -3.14
C ALA A 168 1.21 -19.57 -3.61
N GLU A 169 -0.11 -19.65 -3.43
CA GLU A 169 -0.93 -20.79 -3.82
C GLU A 169 -1.51 -20.65 -5.24
N MET A 170 -1.52 -19.46 -5.82
CA MET A 170 -2.20 -19.17 -7.10
C MET A 170 -1.58 -19.95 -8.28
N ALA A 171 -0.26 -19.90 -8.45
CA ALA A 171 0.40 -20.63 -9.55
C ALA A 171 0.28 -22.17 -9.39
N PRO A 172 0.49 -22.76 -8.21
CA PRO A 172 0.17 -24.17 -7.99
C PRO A 172 -1.29 -24.53 -8.26
N ALA A 173 -2.24 -23.65 -7.91
CA ALA A 173 -3.67 -23.89 -8.17
C ALA A 173 -4.00 -23.87 -9.69
N ILE A 174 -3.38 -22.95 -10.44
CA ILE A 174 -3.47 -22.95 -11.92
C ILE A 174 -2.90 -24.24 -12.49
N ALA A 175 -1.71 -24.66 -12.05
CA ALA A 175 -1.05 -25.86 -12.53
C ALA A 175 -1.87 -27.14 -12.29
N ARG A 176 -2.59 -27.23 -11.16
CA ARG A 176 -3.50 -28.34 -10.83
C ARG A 176 -4.87 -28.23 -11.50
N GLY A 177 -5.17 -27.13 -12.19
CA GLY A 177 -6.50 -26.89 -12.77
C GLY A 177 -7.59 -26.56 -11.73
N THR A 178 -7.23 -26.27 -10.48
CA THR A 178 -8.19 -25.88 -9.43
C THR A 178 -8.80 -24.51 -9.72
N VAL A 179 -8.02 -23.62 -10.33
CA VAL A 179 -8.48 -22.34 -10.90
C VAL A 179 -7.99 -22.23 -12.34
N ALA A 180 -8.78 -21.61 -13.20
CA ALA A 180 -8.45 -21.40 -14.62
C ALA A 180 -7.44 -20.27 -14.80
N GLY A 181 -7.40 -19.32 -13.86
CA GLY A 181 -6.47 -18.21 -13.84
C GLY A 181 -6.41 -17.55 -12.46
N ALA A 182 -5.50 -16.59 -12.30
CA ALA A 182 -5.38 -15.81 -11.07
C ALA A 182 -4.95 -14.37 -11.38
N TYR A 183 -5.39 -13.44 -10.53
CA TYR A 183 -4.99 -12.04 -10.61
C TYR A 183 -3.78 -11.80 -9.70
N LEU A 184 -2.62 -11.90 -10.30
CA LEU A 184 -1.31 -11.87 -9.64
C LEU A 184 -0.75 -10.45 -9.58
N ALA A 185 0.12 -10.22 -8.59
CA ALA A 185 0.86 -8.98 -8.44
C ALA A 185 2.36 -9.23 -8.25
N GLU A 186 3.17 -8.23 -8.59
CA GLU A 186 4.58 -8.26 -8.23
C GLU A 186 4.76 -8.20 -6.69
N PRO A 187 5.74 -8.88 -6.16
CA PRO A 187 6.84 -9.58 -6.82
C PRO A 187 6.56 -11.07 -7.16
N VAL A 188 5.44 -11.63 -6.70
CA VAL A 188 5.13 -13.07 -6.89
C VAL A 188 4.91 -13.38 -8.36
N MET A 189 4.30 -12.45 -9.11
CA MET A 189 4.03 -12.63 -10.53
C MET A 189 5.30 -12.98 -11.32
N SER A 190 6.37 -12.21 -11.17
CA SER A 190 7.63 -12.47 -11.89
C SER A 190 8.24 -13.83 -11.58
N GLN A 191 8.07 -14.35 -10.35
CA GLN A 191 8.61 -15.67 -9.97
C GLN A 191 7.95 -16.84 -10.69
N VAL A 192 6.68 -16.67 -11.07
CA VAL A 192 5.86 -17.73 -11.68
C VAL A 192 5.53 -17.46 -13.15
N LEU A 193 5.86 -16.29 -13.67
CA LEU A 193 5.56 -15.88 -15.04
C LEU A 193 6.12 -16.80 -16.13
N PRO A 194 7.28 -17.48 -15.97
CA PRO A 194 7.74 -18.45 -16.97
C PRO A 194 6.76 -19.61 -17.23
N GLU A 195 5.92 -19.97 -16.26
CA GLU A 195 4.91 -21.03 -16.33
C GLU A 195 3.52 -20.51 -16.71
N LEU A 196 3.36 -19.19 -16.75
CA LEU A 196 2.09 -18.52 -16.98
C LEU A 196 2.10 -17.65 -18.23
N ARG A 197 0.93 -17.15 -18.58
CA ARG A 197 0.70 -16.18 -19.64
C ARG A 197 -0.28 -15.12 -19.16
N ILE A 198 0.04 -13.86 -19.43
CA ILE A 198 -0.85 -12.73 -19.16
C ILE A 198 -2.02 -12.75 -20.19
N VAL A 199 -3.23 -12.53 -19.69
CA VAL A 199 -4.46 -12.39 -20.51
C VAL A 199 -4.88 -10.94 -20.57
N GLY A 200 -4.68 -10.17 -19.52
CA GLY A 200 -5.02 -8.75 -19.48
C GLY A 200 -4.62 -8.06 -18.19
N SER A 201 -4.81 -6.73 -18.22
CA SER A 201 -4.51 -5.81 -17.12
C SER A 201 -5.81 -5.26 -16.52
N PRO A 202 -6.45 -5.94 -15.56
CA PRO A 202 -7.78 -5.55 -15.06
C PRO A 202 -7.84 -4.12 -14.47
N TYR A 203 -6.75 -3.56 -14.01
CA TYR A 203 -6.73 -2.18 -13.53
C TYR A 203 -7.03 -1.13 -14.62
N ASP A 204 -6.82 -1.43 -15.89
CA ASP A 204 -7.19 -0.54 -17.02
C ASP A 204 -8.71 -0.27 -17.08
N ALA A 205 -9.51 -1.18 -16.51
CA ALA A 205 -10.96 -0.98 -16.41
C ALA A 205 -11.36 0.14 -15.45
N ILE A 206 -10.43 0.61 -14.60
CA ILE A 206 -10.67 1.72 -13.67
C ILE A 206 -10.29 3.04 -14.33
N ALA A 207 -8.99 3.21 -14.63
CA ALA A 207 -8.44 4.38 -15.28
C ALA A 207 -6.99 4.11 -15.74
N GLY A 208 -6.46 4.94 -16.64
CA GLY A 208 -5.07 4.84 -17.09
C GLY A 208 -4.02 5.14 -16.01
N HIS A 209 -4.42 5.84 -14.93
CA HIS A 209 -3.61 6.06 -13.73
C HIS A 209 -4.50 6.38 -12.53
N PHE A 210 -4.15 5.83 -11.36
CA PHE A 210 -4.83 6.04 -10.08
C PHE A 210 -4.01 5.48 -8.92
N LEU A 211 -4.34 5.85 -7.68
CA LEU A 211 -3.70 5.29 -6.50
C LEU A 211 -4.21 3.87 -6.18
N ILE A 212 -3.30 2.89 -6.22
CA ILE A 212 -3.58 1.50 -5.77
C ILE A 212 -3.61 1.43 -4.26
N SER A 213 -2.67 2.12 -3.61
CA SER A 213 -2.54 2.13 -2.15
C SER A 213 -2.42 3.56 -1.64
N LEU A 214 -2.78 3.74 -0.38
CA LEU A 214 -2.67 5.00 0.32
C LEU A 214 -2.35 4.78 1.80
N TRP A 215 -1.70 5.76 2.40
CA TRP A 215 -1.45 5.82 3.82
C TRP A 215 -2.68 6.38 4.52
N PHE A 216 -3.02 5.77 5.65
CA PHE A 216 -4.18 6.17 6.44
C PHE A 216 -3.92 5.99 7.93
N SER A 217 -4.72 6.68 8.74
CA SER A 217 -4.70 6.57 10.18
C SER A 217 -6.09 6.83 10.77
N ASN A 218 -6.23 6.61 12.08
CA ASN A 218 -7.42 6.99 12.83
C ASN A 218 -7.44 8.51 13.02
N ASN A 219 -8.62 9.13 12.89
CA ASN A 219 -8.81 10.58 13.05
C ASN A 219 -8.35 11.10 14.41
N ASP A 220 -8.60 10.35 15.49
CA ASP A 220 -8.17 10.72 16.84
C ASP A 220 -6.64 10.69 16.95
N TRP A 221 -6.00 9.67 16.35
CA TRP A 221 -4.53 9.63 16.32
C TRP A 221 -3.96 10.81 15.54
N ILE A 222 -4.52 11.14 14.38
CA ILE A 222 -4.10 12.30 13.57
C ILE A 222 -4.24 13.59 14.38
N ALA A 223 -5.38 13.80 15.03
CA ALA A 223 -5.65 15.00 15.82
C ALA A 223 -4.69 15.17 17.00
N ASN A 224 -4.38 14.05 17.69
CA ASN A 224 -3.50 14.06 18.86
C ASN A 224 -2.00 14.04 18.53
N ASN A 225 -1.62 13.72 17.28
CA ASN A 225 -0.23 13.52 16.85
C ASN A 225 0.11 14.30 15.58
N ARG A 226 -0.43 15.52 15.38
CA ARG A 226 -0.30 16.31 14.15
C ARG A 226 1.14 16.47 13.66
N ASP A 227 2.06 16.85 14.55
CA ASP A 227 3.48 17.03 14.19
C ASP A 227 4.10 15.71 13.73
N THR A 228 3.79 14.60 14.42
CA THR A 228 4.24 13.25 14.05
C THR A 228 3.66 12.80 12.70
N ALA A 229 2.38 13.08 12.44
CA ALA A 229 1.74 12.80 11.16
C ALA A 229 2.38 13.61 10.02
N HIS A 230 2.65 14.90 10.21
CA HIS A 230 3.37 15.73 9.24
C HIS A 230 4.80 15.23 8.98
N LYS A 231 5.53 14.82 10.02
CA LYS A 231 6.88 14.22 9.86
C LYS A 231 6.81 12.93 9.07
N HIS A 232 5.83 12.07 9.36
CA HIS A 232 5.58 10.83 8.61
C HIS A 232 5.32 11.11 7.13
N VAL A 233 4.38 11.99 6.80
CA VAL A 233 4.03 12.33 5.41
C VAL A 233 5.24 12.89 4.65
N ARG A 234 6.05 13.76 5.28
CA ARG A 234 7.30 14.26 4.66
C ARG A 234 8.29 13.13 4.41
N ALA A 235 8.53 12.26 5.41
CA ALA A 235 9.45 11.12 5.27
C ALA A 235 9.03 10.17 4.13
N ILE A 236 7.72 9.91 3.99
CA ILE A 236 7.18 9.12 2.88
C ILE A 236 7.33 9.85 1.55
N GLY A 237 7.14 11.17 1.50
CA GLY A 237 7.36 11.97 0.29
C GLY A 237 8.79 11.88 -0.23
N ASP A 238 9.75 11.96 0.67
CA ASP A 238 11.17 11.82 0.32
C ASP A 238 11.52 10.38 -0.08
N ALA A 239 10.98 9.39 0.63
CA ALA A 239 11.15 7.97 0.30
C ALA A 239 10.55 7.63 -1.07
N ALA A 240 9.37 8.18 -1.42
CA ALA A 240 8.72 7.96 -2.70
C ALA A 240 9.54 8.52 -3.88
N LYS A 241 10.03 9.76 -3.75
CA LYS A 241 10.92 10.38 -4.75
C LYS A 241 12.17 9.54 -4.95
N TRP A 242 12.80 9.11 -3.85
CA TRP A 242 14.00 8.28 -3.90
C TRP A 242 13.72 6.91 -4.53
N ALA A 243 12.67 6.21 -4.08
CA ALA A 243 12.34 4.87 -4.57
C ALA A 243 12.00 4.84 -6.07
N ASN A 244 11.35 5.89 -6.58
CA ASN A 244 11.03 6.01 -8.01
C ASN A 244 12.27 6.09 -8.91
N THR A 245 13.42 6.51 -8.38
CA THR A 245 14.68 6.72 -9.13
C THR A 245 15.78 5.71 -8.77
N HIS A 246 15.61 4.93 -7.67
CA HIS A 246 16.62 3.98 -7.18
C HIS A 246 16.03 2.56 -7.08
N ARG A 247 15.50 2.07 -8.20
CA ARG A 247 14.81 0.77 -8.27
C ARG A 247 15.74 -0.41 -7.93
N ASP A 248 17.00 -0.31 -8.27
CA ASP A 248 18.08 -1.24 -7.94
C ASP A 248 18.32 -1.37 -6.43
N LEU A 249 18.31 -0.24 -5.71
CA LEU A 249 18.49 -0.21 -4.25
C LEU A 249 17.24 -0.66 -3.48
N THR A 250 16.05 -0.47 -4.05
CA THR A 250 14.79 -0.87 -3.41
C THR A 250 14.45 -2.34 -3.60
N LEU A 251 14.97 -3.01 -4.63
CA LEU A 251 14.66 -4.42 -4.89
C LEU A 251 15.14 -5.35 -3.75
N PRO A 252 16.38 -5.24 -3.23
CA PRO A 252 16.82 -6.07 -2.11
C PRO A 252 15.96 -5.88 -0.84
N MET A 253 15.45 -4.68 -0.60
CA MET A 253 14.54 -4.41 0.53
C MET A 253 13.22 -5.16 0.34
N LEU A 254 12.62 -5.10 -0.84
CA LEU A 254 11.39 -5.83 -1.15
C LEU A 254 11.59 -7.35 -1.01
N VAL A 255 12.69 -7.88 -1.55
CA VAL A 255 13.07 -9.30 -1.44
C VAL A 255 13.12 -9.74 0.02
N LYS A 256 13.74 -8.94 0.89
CA LYS A 256 13.86 -9.20 2.34
C LYS A 256 12.48 -9.34 3.00
N TYR A 257 11.58 -8.37 2.78
CA TYR A 257 10.28 -8.33 3.45
C TYR A 257 9.26 -9.32 2.87
N ALA A 258 9.30 -9.54 1.57
CA ALA A 258 8.42 -10.49 0.90
C ALA A 258 8.97 -11.94 0.92
N LYS A 259 10.17 -12.17 1.47
CA LYS A 259 10.84 -13.48 1.58
C LYS A 259 10.96 -14.19 0.22
N LEU A 260 11.46 -13.47 -0.78
CA LEU A 260 11.52 -13.92 -2.16
C LEU A 260 12.88 -14.57 -2.48
N ASP A 261 12.89 -15.32 -3.57
CA ASP A 261 14.12 -15.76 -4.24
C ASP A 261 14.67 -14.59 -5.08
N PRO A 262 15.86 -14.03 -4.76
CA PRO A 262 16.44 -12.91 -5.48
C PRO A 262 16.63 -13.18 -6.97
N ASP A 263 17.00 -14.43 -7.33
CA ASP A 263 17.31 -14.80 -8.70
C ASP A 263 16.07 -14.77 -9.61
N LYS A 264 14.88 -14.90 -9.01
CA LYS A 264 13.60 -14.87 -9.73
C LYS A 264 12.95 -13.49 -9.79
N THR A 265 13.59 -12.48 -9.21
CA THR A 265 13.06 -11.11 -9.20
C THR A 265 13.78 -10.19 -10.18
N ALA A 266 14.85 -10.66 -10.83
CA ALA A 266 15.55 -9.91 -11.85
C ALA A 266 14.60 -9.55 -13.02
N GLY A 267 14.53 -8.26 -13.35
CA GLY A 267 13.65 -7.77 -14.43
C GLY A 267 12.17 -7.62 -14.08
N MET A 268 11.77 -7.85 -12.81
CA MET A 268 10.38 -7.60 -12.40
C MET A 268 9.96 -6.15 -12.65
N ARG A 269 8.72 -5.95 -13.02
CA ARG A 269 8.13 -4.61 -13.10
C ARG A 269 8.04 -4.00 -11.71
N ARG A 270 8.27 -2.69 -11.62
CA ARG A 270 8.33 -2.00 -10.32
C ARG A 270 7.25 -0.94 -10.22
N ALA A 271 6.57 -0.91 -9.08
CA ALA A 271 5.58 0.10 -8.77
C ALA A 271 6.20 1.51 -8.79
N ARG A 272 5.37 2.49 -9.15
CA ARG A 272 5.61 3.92 -8.91
C ARG A 272 4.90 4.34 -7.64
N TYR A 273 5.42 5.39 -7.00
CA TYR A 273 4.83 5.94 -5.78
C TYR A 273 4.47 7.40 -6.00
N GLU A 274 3.27 7.75 -5.58
CA GLU A 274 2.74 9.11 -5.62
C GLU A 274 2.11 9.44 -4.25
N THR A 275 2.52 10.55 -3.66
CA THR A 275 2.06 10.95 -2.32
C THR A 275 0.93 11.97 -2.32
N SER A 276 0.60 12.52 -3.48
CA SER A 276 -0.57 13.38 -3.64
C SER A 276 -1.86 12.62 -3.37
N LEU A 277 -2.78 13.26 -2.66
CA LEU A 277 -4.17 12.81 -2.49
C LEU A 277 -5.11 13.61 -3.41
N ASP A 278 -4.67 13.93 -4.64
CA ASP A 278 -5.54 14.55 -5.62
C ASP A 278 -6.79 13.68 -5.85
N PRO A 279 -8.00 14.23 -5.63
CA PRO A 279 -9.24 13.47 -5.84
C PRO A 279 -9.35 12.78 -7.19
N ARG A 280 -8.70 13.31 -8.23
CA ARG A 280 -8.67 12.71 -9.59
C ARG A 280 -7.95 11.36 -9.62
N LEU A 281 -7.04 11.10 -8.68
CA LEU A 281 -6.36 9.81 -8.53
C LEU A 281 -7.14 8.79 -7.68
N LEU A 282 -8.17 9.23 -6.98
CA LEU A 282 -8.94 8.45 -6.02
C LEU A 282 -10.38 8.19 -6.52
N GLN A 283 -11.02 9.21 -7.09
CA GLN A 283 -12.44 9.12 -7.45
C GLN A 283 -12.76 7.97 -8.43
N PRO A 284 -11.96 7.70 -9.48
CA PRO A 284 -12.25 6.58 -10.38
C PRO A 284 -12.32 5.22 -9.67
N VAL A 285 -11.54 5.01 -8.62
CA VAL A 285 -11.59 3.78 -7.80
C VAL A 285 -12.89 3.71 -7.01
N LEU A 286 -13.34 4.83 -6.43
CA LEU A 286 -14.58 4.89 -5.66
C LEU A 286 -15.81 4.70 -6.54
N ASP A 287 -15.82 5.29 -7.74
CA ASP A 287 -16.91 5.18 -8.68
C ASP A 287 -17.10 3.75 -9.17
N ILE A 288 -16.00 3.08 -9.53
CA ILE A 288 -16.08 1.68 -9.97
C ILE A 288 -16.43 0.75 -8.80
N ALA A 289 -15.93 1.02 -7.59
CA ALA A 289 -16.27 0.27 -6.40
C ALA A 289 -17.77 0.37 -6.07
N ALA A 290 -18.38 1.53 -6.24
CA ALA A 290 -19.83 1.73 -6.10
C ALA A 290 -20.60 1.01 -7.20
N THR A 291 -20.17 1.13 -8.46
CA THR A 291 -20.81 0.48 -9.63
C THR A 291 -20.87 -1.04 -9.48
N TYR A 292 -19.81 -1.65 -8.94
CA TYR A 292 -19.73 -3.11 -8.74
C TYR A 292 -20.10 -3.54 -7.31
N HIS A 293 -20.77 -2.68 -6.53
CA HIS A 293 -21.26 -2.96 -5.18
C HIS A 293 -20.18 -3.47 -4.21
N ALA A 294 -18.94 -3.04 -4.41
CA ALA A 294 -17.82 -3.34 -3.49
C ALA A 294 -17.76 -2.41 -2.29
N ILE A 295 -18.47 -1.28 -2.37
CA ILE A 295 -18.75 -0.36 -1.25
C ILE A 295 -20.26 -0.18 -1.13
N GLU A 296 -20.76 -0.02 0.09
CA GLU A 296 -22.19 0.03 0.40
C GLU A 296 -22.87 1.27 -0.21
N LYS A 297 -22.19 2.41 -0.15
CA LYS A 297 -22.69 3.69 -0.67
C LYS A 297 -21.58 4.40 -1.43
N PRO A 298 -21.91 5.18 -2.47
CA PRO A 298 -20.93 6.04 -3.13
C PRO A 298 -20.25 6.97 -2.13
N VAL A 299 -18.94 7.17 -2.31
CA VAL A 299 -18.09 8.00 -1.45
C VAL A 299 -17.37 9.04 -2.31
N ALA A 300 -17.42 10.30 -1.91
CA ALA A 300 -16.61 11.33 -2.54
C ALA A 300 -15.15 11.23 -2.02
N ALA A 301 -14.18 11.28 -2.91
CA ALA A 301 -12.76 11.17 -2.53
C ALA A 301 -12.35 12.17 -1.43
N ALA A 302 -12.84 13.40 -1.51
CA ALA A 302 -12.56 14.44 -0.51
C ALA A 302 -13.04 14.09 0.91
N SER A 303 -14.03 13.18 1.05
CA SER A 303 -14.61 12.79 2.35
C SER A 303 -13.72 11.84 3.13
N VAL A 304 -12.81 11.12 2.46
CA VAL A 304 -11.90 10.17 3.08
C VAL A 304 -10.48 10.72 3.25
N ILE A 305 -10.22 11.97 2.87
CA ILE A 305 -8.92 12.63 3.00
C ILE A 305 -8.88 13.40 4.32
N ALA A 306 -7.83 13.17 5.10
CA ALA A 306 -7.59 13.86 6.36
C ALA A 306 -7.33 15.37 6.13
N LYS A 307 -7.84 16.20 7.04
CA LYS A 307 -7.57 17.64 7.11
C LYS A 307 -6.69 17.92 8.32
N PHE A 308 -5.39 18.10 8.12
CA PHE A 308 -4.44 18.37 9.21
C PHE A 308 -3.26 19.25 8.77
#